data_604e706c08e8e756b812266964abb953
#
_entry.id   604e706c08e8e756b812266964abb953
#
_cell.length_a   1.000
_cell.length_b   1.000
_cell.length_c   1.000
_cell.angle_alpha   90.00
_cell.angle_beta   90.00
_cell.angle_gamma   90.00
#
_symmetry.space_group_name_H-M   'P 1'
#
loop_
_entity.id
_entity.type
_entity.pdbx_description
1 polymer ?
#
loop_
_entity_poly.entity_id
_entity_poly.type
_entity_poly.pdbx_seq_one_letter_code
_entity_poly.pdbx_strand_id
1 'polypeptide(L)'
;MVVIVSFVMAGGQGEQTGEAQKVTLVYSQLEPEEHPQGVTMLKFAEKVGELSGGQIMVETHPSGTLFTQEGEVTALMSGDLDMSTLAFQDMAPYLPAAAMFAAPYIFTSYEHMEKVFAQDSTVAADFYKMVADACGYTPLAAMTQGSRTINTKWEKPIMTPADMDGMILRMPNAPAWIDAGKSMNGNVTPIAYSEVYTALQTGTIEAQDNPLPGTFAMKFYEVTKQISLTKHIIDVKLMVINNDKWDTLTEQQQKWMREAAQFACEAGSQTTYDQEAELIGFFEDYGMIITYPDVEAFQKHSLNYYKENGLTKEWNMDLYNRVQALK
;
A
#
# COMPACT_ATOMS: atom_id res chain seq x y z
N MET A 1 80.55 21.18 23.09
CA MET A 1 80.08 20.36 21.99
C MET A 1 78.72 19.79 22.42
N VAL A 2 77.63 20.45 22.03
CA VAL A 2 76.25 20.07 22.40
C VAL A 2 75.69 19.28 21.24
N VAL A 3 75.33 17.99 21.50
CA VAL A 3 74.67 17.12 20.52
C VAL A 3 73.17 17.30 20.67
N ILE A 4 72.55 17.89 19.65
CA ILE A 4 71.10 17.99 19.53
C ILE A 4 70.60 16.69 18.88
N VAL A 5 69.85 15.87 19.63
CA VAL A 5 69.13 14.69 19.11
C VAL A 5 67.73 15.14 18.68
N SER A 6 67.53 15.17 17.38
CA SER A 6 66.18 15.44 16.81
C SER A 6 65.33 14.18 16.89
N PHE A 7 64.27 14.22 17.69
CA PHE A 7 63.19 13.19 17.68
C PHE A 7 62.27 13.45 16.49
N VAL A 8 62.26 12.56 15.54
CA VAL A 8 61.22 12.49 14.48
C VAL A 8 60.01 11.80 15.06
N MET A 9 58.95 12.55 15.31
CA MET A 9 57.65 12.03 15.65
C MET A 9 57.00 11.51 14.34
N ALA A 10 56.92 10.19 14.19
CA ALA A 10 56.07 9.57 13.18
C ALA A 10 54.61 9.83 13.53
N GLY A 11 53.97 10.72 12.76
CA GLY A 11 52.54 10.93 12.84
C GLY A 11 51.79 9.66 12.37
N GLY A 12 51.27 8.89 13.29
CA GLY A 12 50.26 7.87 13.01
C GLY A 12 49.02 8.58 12.54
N GLN A 13 48.63 8.37 11.28
CA GLN A 13 47.26 8.64 10.82
C GLN A 13 46.36 7.67 11.58
N GLY A 14 45.74 8.16 12.62
CA GLY A 14 44.57 7.49 13.22
C GLY A 14 43.48 7.46 12.17
N GLU A 15 43.14 6.26 11.67
CA GLU A 15 41.82 6.04 11.06
C GLU A 15 40.80 6.51 12.07
N GLN A 16 40.17 7.66 11.76
CA GLN A 16 38.90 8.02 12.40
C GLN A 16 37.90 6.97 11.93
N THR A 17 37.71 5.93 12.72
CA THR A 17 36.48 5.15 12.70
C THR A 17 35.37 6.08 13.17
N GLY A 18 34.81 6.86 12.26
CA GLY A 18 33.63 7.67 12.54
C GLY A 18 32.56 6.70 13.09
N GLU A 19 32.11 6.93 14.30
CA GLU A 19 30.90 6.27 14.80
C GLU A 19 29.84 6.44 13.74
N ALA A 20 29.35 5.33 13.18
CA ALA A 20 28.33 5.35 12.15
C ALA A 20 27.10 6.11 12.73
N GLN A 21 26.69 7.15 12.05
CA GLN A 21 25.61 8.01 12.49
C GLN A 21 24.34 7.20 12.70
N LYS A 22 23.83 7.16 13.94
CA LYS A 22 22.55 6.50 14.23
C LYS A 22 21.42 7.30 13.62
N VAL A 23 20.51 6.61 12.97
CA VAL A 23 19.32 7.17 12.32
C VAL A 23 18.08 6.59 12.99
N THR A 24 17.17 7.45 13.40
CA THR A 24 15.82 7.05 13.81
C THR A 24 14.84 7.51 12.74
N LEU A 25 13.96 6.61 12.32
CA LEU A 25 12.93 6.83 11.32
C LEU A 25 11.56 6.69 11.98
N VAL A 26 10.65 7.61 11.69
CA VAL A 26 9.25 7.52 12.10
C VAL A 26 8.44 6.88 10.98
N TYR A 27 7.75 5.78 11.27
CA TYR A 27 6.92 5.05 10.33
C TYR A 27 5.47 5.02 10.80
N SER A 28 4.58 5.68 10.08
CA SER A 28 3.13 5.71 10.32
C SER A 28 2.36 4.89 9.30
N GLN A 29 1.27 4.26 9.73
CA GLN A 29 0.30 3.61 8.84
C GLN A 29 -1.09 3.48 9.47
N LEU A 30 -2.11 3.26 8.64
CA LEU A 30 -3.51 3.23 9.05
C LEU A 30 -3.93 1.93 9.71
N GLU A 31 -3.37 0.80 9.28
CA GLU A 31 -3.80 -0.52 9.67
C GLU A 31 -3.25 -0.91 11.05
N PRO A 32 -3.97 -1.73 11.84
CA PRO A 32 -3.45 -2.24 13.11
C PRO A 32 -2.33 -3.28 12.92
N GLU A 33 -1.64 -3.61 14.00
CA GLU A 33 -0.46 -4.51 13.97
C GLU A 33 -0.76 -5.91 13.42
N GLU A 34 -1.97 -6.42 13.65
CA GLU A 34 -2.40 -7.75 13.22
C GLU A 34 -2.75 -7.82 11.71
N HIS A 35 -2.97 -6.68 11.09
CA HIS A 35 -3.19 -6.58 9.64
C HIS A 35 -1.89 -6.88 8.89
N PRO A 36 -1.92 -7.51 7.68
CA PRO A 36 -0.70 -7.78 6.91
C PRO A 36 0.22 -6.57 6.72
N GLN A 37 -0.34 -5.38 6.56
CA GLN A 37 0.44 -4.14 6.47
C GLN A 37 1.11 -3.79 7.82
N GLY A 38 0.44 -4.04 8.97
CA GLY A 38 1.01 -3.90 10.30
C GLY A 38 2.17 -4.87 10.52
N VAL A 39 1.96 -6.13 10.17
CA VAL A 39 3.03 -7.16 10.19
C VAL A 39 4.22 -6.73 9.34
N THR A 40 3.99 -6.17 8.14
CA THR A 40 5.06 -5.65 7.27
C THR A 40 5.86 -4.55 7.95
N MET A 41 5.19 -3.58 8.57
CA MET A 41 5.86 -2.47 9.29
C MET A 41 6.74 -2.98 10.42
N LEU A 42 6.23 -3.90 11.26
CA LEU A 42 6.99 -4.46 12.38
C LEU A 42 8.18 -5.30 11.91
N LYS A 43 8.01 -6.15 10.89
CA LYS A 43 9.09 -6.95 10.30
C LYS A 43 10.16 -6.08 9.64
N PHE A 44 9.77 -4.97 9.03
CA PHE A 44 10.72 -4.00 8.47
C PHE A 44 11.58 -3.38 9.59
N ALA A 45 10.95 -2.90 10.66
CA ALA A 45 11.64 -2.28 11.79
C ALA A 45 12.65 -3.24 12.45
N GLU A 46 12.24 -4.49 12.68
CA GLU A 46 13.10 -5.54 13.20
C GLU A 46 14.28 -5.82 12.25
N LYS A 47 13.97 -6.07 10.97
CA LYS A 47 14.96 -6.49 9.98
C LYS A 47 16.01 -5.41 9.67
N VAL A 48 15.62 -4.17 9.56
CA VAL A 48 16.58 -3.07 9.33
C VAL A 48 17.45 -2.84 10.56
N GLY A 49 16.89 -3.01 11.76
CA GLY A 49 17.65 -2.97 13.02
C GLY A 49 18.73 -4.05 13.06
N GLU A 50 18.38 -5.31 12.70
CA GLU A 50 19.31 -6.43 12.59
C GLU A 50 20.43 -6.16 11.58
N LEU A 51 20.07 -5.83 10.32
CA LEU A 51 21.01 -5.63 9.21
C LEU A 51 21.99 -4.48 9.49
N SER A 52 21.51 -3.43 10.14
CA SER A 52 22.31 -2.24 10.46
C SER A 52 23.09 -2.37 11.77
N GLY A 53 22.93 -3.46 12.53
CA GLY A 53 23.52 -3.60 13.87
C GLY A 53 23.04 -2.49 14.83
N GLY A 54 21.80 -2.03 14.69
CA GLY A 54 21.19 -0.98 15.48
C GLY A 54 21.59 0.46 15.08
N GLN A 55 22.21 0.66 13.91
CA GLN A 55 22.48 1.99 13.38
C GLN A 55 21.22 2.67 12.86
N ILE A 56 20.24 1.89 12.34
CA ILE A 56 18.93 2.36 11.92
C ILE A 56 17.91 1.78 12.89
N MET A 57 17.12 2.66 13.49
CA MET A 57 15.97 2.32 14.34
C MET A 57 14.70 2.87 13.71
N VAL A 58 13.61 2.16 13.84
CA VAL A 58 12.29 2.59 13.32
C VAL A 58 11.30 2.67 14.47
N GLU A 59 10.74 3.84 14.65
CA GLU A 59 9.64 4.10 15.58
C GLU A 59 8.32 3.90 14.81
N THR A 60 7.56 2.88 15.21
CA THR A 60 6.36 2.43 14.48
C THR A 60 5.08 2.98 15.11
N HIS A 61 4.19 3.52 14.28
CA HIS A 61 2.91 4.10 14.67
C HIS A 61 1.77 3.50 13.83
N PRO A 62 1.19 2.36 14.25
CA PRO A 62 0.07 1.72 13.59
C PRO A 62 -1.26 2.40 13.90
N SER A 63 -2.35 1.91 13.27
CA SER A 63 -3.75 2.28 13.56
C SER A 63 -4.09 3.75 13.36
N GLY A 64 -3.38 4.45 12.46
CA GLY A 64 -3.63 5.87 12.18
C GLY A 64 -3.43 6.79 13.39
N THR A 65 -2.53 6.41 14.32
CA THR A 65 -2.32 7.14 15.58
C THR A 65 -1.63 8.50 15.40
N LEU A 66 -0.87 8.68 14.31
CA LEU A 66 -0.22 9.95 14.00
C LEU A 66 -0.96 10.77 12.95
N PHE A 67 -1.38 10.12 11.87
CA PHE A 67 -1.95 10.79 10.70
C PHE A 67 -3.17 10.02 10.17
N THR A 68 -4.09 10.73 9.49
CA THR A 68 -5.08 10.14 8.58
C THR A 68 -4.41 9.71 7.27
N GLN A 69 -5.12 9.00 6.39
CA GLN A 69 -4.59 8.58 5.08
C GLN A 69 -4.07 9.76 4.25
N GLU A 70 -4.84 10.84 4.15
CA GLU A 70 -4.42 12.05 3.44
C GLU A 70 -3.32 12.79 4.19
N GLY A 71 -3.33 12.70 5.51
CA GLY A 71 -2.30 13.28 6.39
C GLY A 71 -0.95 12.62 6.20
N GLU A 72 -0.88 11.29 6.04
CA GLU A 72 0.37 10.57 5.77
C GLU A 72 1.01 11.01 4.44
N VAL A 73 0.23 11.14 3.37
CA VAL A 73 0.74 11.62 2.08
C VAL A 73 1.32 13.03 2.21
N THR A 74 0.59 13.94 2.86
CA THR A 74 1.03 15.32 3.04
C THR A 74 2.28 15.41 3.91
N ALA A 75 2.31 14.65 5.02
CA ALA A 75 3.44 14.64 5.95
C ALA A 75 4.72 14.04 5.32
N LEU A 76 4.58 12.99 4.49
CA LEU A 76 5.70 12.46 3.71
C LEU A 76 6.24 13.50 2.71
N MET A 77 5.36 14.20 1.99
CA MET A 77 5.77 15.20 1.00
C MET A 77 6.45 16.42 1.65
N SER A 78 6.02 16.80 2.86
CA SER A 78 6.61 17.93 3.62
C SER A 78 7.86 17.57 4.44
N GLY A 79 8.13 16.26 4.63
CA GLY A 79 9.21 15.77 5.50
C GLY A 79 8.86 15.72 6.99
N ASP A 80 7.58 15.88 7.35
CA ASP A 80 7.09 15.73 8.73
C ASP A 80 6.91 14.26 9.13
N LEU A 81 6.96 13.34 8.16
CA LEU A 81 6.94 11.90 8.32
C LEU A 81 8.05 11.27 7.47
N ASP A 82 8.81 10.34 8.06
CA ASP A 82 9.90 9.68 7.34
C ASP A 82 9.40 8.57 6.42
N MET A 83 8.48 7.71 6.89
CA MET A 83 8.03 6.51 6.17
C MET A 83 6.54 6.25 6.32
N SER A 84 5.94 5.69 5.27
CA SER A 84 4.59 5.12 5.28
C SER A 84 4.45 3.99 4.25
N THR A 85 3.24 3.41 4.19
CA THR A 85 2.85 2.42 3.18
C THR A 85 1.60 2.92 2.45
N LEU A 86 1.76 3.37 1.20
CA LEU A 86 0.75 4.08 0.43
C LEU A 86 0.20 3.28 -0.75
N ALA A 87 -1.06 3.52 -1.10
CA ALA A 87 -1.69 2.99 -2.31
C ALA A 87 -1.40 3.87 -3.54
N PHE A 88 -1.53 3.30 -4.73
CA PHE A 88 -1.43 4.06 -5.98
C PHE A 88 -2.46 5.17 -6.10
N GLN A 89 -3.67 4.93 -5.57
CA GLN A 89 -4.76 5.90 -5.55
C GLN A 89 -4.41 7.17 -4.78
N ASP A 90 -3.58 7.04 -3.74
CA ASP A 90 -3.15 8.16 -2.90
C ASP A 90 -2.05 8.99 -3.62
N MET A 91 -1.33 8.39 -4.56
CA MET A 91 -0.30 9.03 -5.38
C MET A 91 -0.88 9.70 -6.63
N ALA A 92 -2.02 9.23 -7.13
CA ALA A 92 -2.60 9.67 -8.40
C ALA A 92 -2.79 11.20 -8.54
N PRO A 93 -3.14 11.96 -7.49
CA PRO A 93 -3.23 13.43 -7.57
C PRO A 93 -1.91 14.13 -7.92
N TYR A 94 -0.78 13.50 -7.60
CA TYR A 94 0.57 14.05 -7.83
C TYR A 94 1.27 13.39 -9.01
N LEU A 95 0.92 12.14 -9.29
CA LEU A 95 1.44 11.34 -10.40
C LEU A 95 0.26 10.71 -11.16
N PRO A 96 -0.29 11.35 -12.21
CA PRO A 96 -1.44 10.81 -12.95
C PRO A 96 -1.21 9.40 -13.50
N ALA A 97 0.03 9.02 -13.83
CA ALA A 97 0.37 7.66 -14.25
C ALA A 97 0.03 6.60 -13.19
N ALA A 98 0.01 6.93 -11.90
CA ALA A 98 -0.39 6.03 -10.82
C ALA A 98 -1.88 5.67 -10.89
N ALA A 99 -2.75 6.53 -11.45
CA ALA A 99 -4.16 6.25 -11.64
C ALA A 99 -4.42 5.00 -12.50
N MET A 100 -3.48 4.65 -13.37
CA MET A 100 -3.56 3.41 -14.14
C MET A 100 -3.55 2.17 -13.24
N PHE A 101 -2.64 2.11 -12.27
CA PHE A 101 -2.54 0.99 -11.32
C PHE A 101 -3.70 0.98 -10.32
N ALA A 102 -4.35 2.14 -10.12
CA ALA A 102 -5.51 2.31 -9.27
C ALA A 102 -6.81 1.78 -9.88
N ALA A 103 -6.83 1.58 -11.21
CA ALA A 103 -8.03 1.15 -11.92
C ALA A 103 -8.35 -0.32 -11.63
N PRO A 104 -9.65 -0.69 -11.51
CA PRO A 104 -10.04 -2.09 -11.33
C PRO A 104 -9.54 -2.99 -12.45
N TYR A 105 -9.17 -4.22 -12.09
CA TYR A 105 -8.75 -5.30 -13.00
C TYR A 105 -7.48 -5.04 -13.82
N ILE A 106 -6.63 -4.12 -13.41
CA ILE A 106 -5.30 -3.92 -14.04
C ILE A 106 -4.42 -5.14 -13.83
N PHE A 107 -4.38 -5.66 -12.60
CA PHE A 107 -3.77 -6.95 -12.31
C PHE A 107 -4.82 -8.06 -12.40
N THR A 108 -4.48 -9.15 -13.08
CA THR A 108 -5.39 -10.29 -13.32
C THR A 108 -5.18 -11.44 -12.34
N SER A 109 -4.03 -11.46 -11.66
CA SER A 109 -3.67 -12.45 -10.64
C SER A 109 -2.55 -11.90 -9.74
N TYR A 110 -2.31 -12.53 -8.60
CA TYR A 110 -1.15 -12.22 -7.74
C TYR A 110 0.16 -12.47 -8.49
N GLU A 111 0.27 -13.56 -9.25
CA GLU A 111 1.45 -13.85 -10.08
C GLU A 111 1.74 -12.72 -11.07
N HIS A 112 0.70 -12.17 -11.73
CA HIS A 112 0.87 -11.02 -12.62
C HIS A 112 1.41 -9.80 -11.86
N MET A 113 0.84 -9.48 -10.72
CA MET A 113 1.28 -8.38 -9.85
C MET A 113 2.73 -8.58 -9.37
N GLU A 114 3.08 -9.79 -8.92
CA GLU A 114 4.43 -10.14 -8.47
C GLU A 114 5.47 -9.98 -9.58
N LYS A 115 5.17 -10.39 -10.82
CA LYS A 115 6.04 -10.16 -11.98
C LYS A 115 6.26 -8.67 -12.25
N VAL A 116 5.20 -7.85 -12.10
CA VAL A 116 5.29 -6.40 -12.32
C VAL A 116 6.18 -5.73 -11.27
N PHE A 117 6.10 -6.15 -9.99
CA PHE A 117 6.85 -5.55 -8.87
C PHE A 117 8.04 -6.40 -8.39
N ALA A 118 8.47 -7.39 -9.18
CA ALA A 118 9.69 -8.14 -8.89
C ALA A 118 10.91 -7.21 -8.76
N GLN A 119 11.87 -7.59 -7.94
CA GLN A 119 13.06 -6.76 -7.63
C GLN A 119 13.88 -6.37 -8.89
N ASP A 120 13.89 -7.23 -9.90
CA ASP A 120 14.58 -7.03 -11.19
C ASP A 120 13.65 -6.46 -12.28
N SER A 121 12.40 -6.12 -11.94
CA SER A 121 11.43 -5.59 -12.89
C SER A 121 11.78 -4.19 -13.34
N THR A 122 11.98 -4.02 -14.65
CA THR A 122 12.17 -2.69 -15.25
C THR A 122 10.90 -1.84 -15.18
N VAL A 123 9.73 -2.47 -15.11
CA VAL A 123 8.44 -1.78 -14.93
C VAL A 123 8.36 -1.14 -13.55
N ALA A 124 8.71 -1.91 -12.50
CA ALA A 124 8.76 -1.39 -11.14
C ALA A 124 9.81 -0.28 -10.99
N ALA A 125 11.02 -0.48 -11.54
CA ALA A 125 12.11 0.50 -11.44
C ALA A 125 11.71 1.85 -12.07
N ASP A 126 11.11 1.83 -13.28
CA ASP A 126 10.66 3.04 -13.95
C ASP A 126 9.53 3.72 -13.17
N PHE A 127 8.56 2.93 -12.67
CA PHE A 127 7.46 3.48 -11.88
C PHE A 127 7.93 4.07 -10.55
N TYR A 128 8.83 3.39 -9.83
CA TYR A 128 9.41 3.89 -8.58
C TYR A 128 10.15 5.21 -8.79
N LYS A 129 10.88 5.32 -9.91
CA LYS A 129 11.52 6.59 -10.26
C LYS A 129 10.49 7.70 -10.52
N MET A 130 9.41 7.41 -11.24
CA MET A 130 8.33 8.38 -11.47
C MET A 130 7.70 8.85 -10.14
N VAL A 131 7.48 7.94 -9.18
CA VAL A 131 6.96 8.26 -7.85
C VAL A 131 7.94 9.16 -7.09
N ALA A 132 9.23 8.82 -7.06
CA ALA A 132 10.24 9.61 -6.38
C ALA A 132 10.35 11.04 -6.96
N ASP A 133 10.33 11.16 -8.28
CA ASP A 133 10.45 12.45 -8.97
C ASP A 133 9.19 13.34 -8.76
N ALA A 134 8.00 12.76 -8.70
CA ALA A 134 6.74 13.51 -8.67
C ALA A 134 6.17 13.73 -7.26
N CYS A 135 6.39 12.77 -6.34
CA CYS A 135 5.70 12.75 -5.04
C CYS A 135 6.60 13.11 -3.86
N GLY A 136 7.91 13.27 -4.06
CA GLY A 136 8.83 13.64 -2.98
C GLY A 136 9.15 12.51 -1.97
N TYR A 137 8.85 11.26 -2.34
CA TYR A 137 9.20 10.07 -1.56
C TYR A 137 9.61 8.90 -2.46
N THR A 138 10.56 8.12 -1.99
CA THR A 138 11.17 6.99 -2.71
C THR A 138 10.52 5.68 -2.31
N PRO A 139 9.93 4.90 -3.25
CA PRO A 139 9.49 3.54 -3.00
C PRO A 139 10.67 2.60 -2.75
N LEU A 140 10.53 1.74 -1.74
CA LEU A 140 11.54 0.74 -1.38
C LEU A 140 11.15 -0.66 -1.86
N ALA A 141 9.89 -1.05 -1.66
CA ALA A 141 9.33 -2.34 -2.07
C ALA A 141 7.80 -2.25 -2.17
N ALA A 142 7.19 -3.27 -2.80
CA ALA A 142 5.74 -3.42 -2.91
C ALA A 142 5.25 -4.64 -2.12
N MET A 143 4.06 -4.53 -1.53
CA MET A 143 3.32 -5.64 -0.95
C MET A 143 1.87 -5.65 -1.45
N THR A 144 1.18 -6.78 -1.32
CA THR A 144 -0.28 -6.81 -1.49
C THR A 144 -0.99 -6.95 -0.15
N GLN A 145 -2.14 -6.27 -0.03
CA GLN A 145 -3.09 -6.48 1.07
C GLN A 145 -4.19 -7.47 0.71
N GLY A 146 -4.18 -8.00 -0.52
CA GLY A 146 -5.18 -8.93 -1.02
C GLY A 146 -6.07 -8.35 -2.10
N SER A 147 -7.04 -9.16 -2.52
CA SER A 147 -8.04 -8.76 -3.52
C SER A 147 -9.23 -8.07 -2.84
N ARG A 148 -9.54 -6.85 -3.28
CA ARG A 148 -10.67 -6.08 -2.73
C ARG A 148 -12.00 -6.70 -3.14
N THR A 149 -12.92 -6.72 -2.18
CA THR A 149 -14.27 -7.29 -2.29
C THR A 149 -15.29 -6.24 -1.85
N ILE A 150 -16.56 -6.41 -2.23
CA ILE A 150 -17.64 -5.57 -1.72
C ILE A 150 -18.21 -6.22 -0.46
N ASN A 151 -18.16 -5.50 0.65
CA ASN A 151 -18.73 -5.91 1.92
C ASN A 151 -19.92 -4.99 2.25
N THR A 152 -21.14 -5.57 2.40
CA THR A 152 -22.39 -4.81 2.46
C THR A 152 -23.37 -5.30 3.51
N LYS A 153 -24.27 -4.40 3.93
CA LYS A 153 -25.44 -4.70 4.77
C LYS A 153 -26.59 -5.36 3.99
N TRP A 154 -26.55 -5.34 2.67
CA TRP A 154 -27.58 -5.95 1.84
C TRP A 154 -27.48 -7.48 1.89
N GLU A 155 -28.67 -8.12 1.98
CA GLU A 155 -28.79 -9.59 1.92
C GLU A 155 -29.05 -10.08 0.49
N LYS A 156 -29.57 -9.20 -0.40
CA LYS A 156 -29.71 -9.55 -1.82
C LYS A 156 -28.35 -9.83 -2.42
N PRO A 157 -28.16 -11.01 -3.05
CA PRO A 157 -26.88 -11.35 -3.67
C PRO A 157 -26.43 -10.34 -4.71
N ILE A 158 -25.18 -9.90 -4.61
CA ILE A 158 -24.52 -9.06 -5.61
C ILE A 158 -23.81 -10.02 -6.59
N MET A 159 -24.35 -10.15 -7.79
CA MET A 159 -23.83 -11.05 -8.83
C MET A 159 -23.31 -10.29 -10.05
N THR A 160 -23.83 -9.08 -10.30
CA THR A 160 -23.48 -8.22 -11.44
C THR A 160 -23.40 -6.76 -10.99
N PRO A 161 -22.78 -5.84 -11.77
CA PRO A 161 -22.80 -4.41 -11.47
C PRO A 161 -24.21 -3.83 -11.29
N ALA A 162 -25.20 -4.34 -12.02
CA ALA A 162 -26.58 -3.88 -11.89
C ALA A 162 -27.19 -4.18 -10.51
N ASP A 163 -26.69 -5.17 -9.79
CA ASP A 163 -27.15 -5.47 -8.42
C ASP A 163 -26.66 -4.46 -7.39
N MET A 164 -25.69 -3.61 -7.74
CA MET A 164 -25.18 -2.52 -6.90
C MET A 164 -25.89 -1.18 -7.15
N ASP A 165 -26.89 -1.14 -8.04
CA ASP A 165 -27.62 0.09 -8.35
C ASP A 165 -28.27 0.70 -7.09
N GLY A 166 -27.96 1.99 -6.84
CA GLY A 166 -28.41 2.72 -5.66
C GLY A 166 -27.66 2.46 -4.36
N MET A 167 -26.72 1.49 -4.32
CA MET A 167 -25.95 1.15 -3.11
C MET A 167 -25.05 2.31 -2.68
N ILE A 168 -25.21 2.78 -1.44
CA ILE A 168 -24.32 3.79 -0.84
C ILE A 168 -22.99 3.10 -0.47
N LEU A 169 -22.03 3.18 -1.40
CA LEU A 169 -20.71 2.56 -1.28
C LEU A 169 -19.70 3.55 -0.72
N ARG A 170 -19.10 3.23 0.41
CA ARG A 170 -17.97 4.00 0.93
C ARG A 170 -16.70 3.70 0.12
N MET A 171 -16.00 4.75 -0.25
CA MET A 171 -14.63 4.70 -0.74
C MET A 171 -13.73 5.64 0.07
N PRO A 172 -12.39 5.45 0.07
CA PRO A 172 -11.46 6.45 0.59
C PRO A 172 -11.60 7.79 -0.15
N ASN A 173 -11.19 8.88 0.52
CA ASN A 173 -11.36 10.24 0.01
C ASN A 173 -10.20 10.64 -0.94
N ALA A 174 -10.11 9.96 -2.09
CA ALA A 174 -9.24 10.38 -3.19
C ALA A 174 -9.93 10.12 -4.54
N PRO A 175 -9.69 10.96 -5.57
CA PRO A 175 -10.39 10.87 -6.86
C PRO A 175 -10.32 9.47 -7.49
N ALA A 176 -9.16 8.83 -7.51
CA ALA A 176 -9.00 7.51 -8.11
C ALA A 176 -9.78 6.40 -7.36
N TRP A 177 -9.94 6.51 -6.04
CA TRP A 177 -10.80 5.62 -5.26
C TRP A 177 -12.29 5.86 -5.60
N ILE A 178 -12.70 7.12 -5.71
CA ILE A 178 -14.08 7.49 -6.07
C ILE A 178 -14.43 6.94 -7.45
N ASP A 179 -13.52 7.08 -8.43
CA ASP A 179 -13.73 6.55 -9.78
C ASP A 179 -13.76 5.01 -9.80
N ALA A 180 -12.93 4.35 -9.02
CA ALA A 180 -12.98 2.90 -8.86
C ALA A 180 -14.35 2.43 -8.35
N GLY A 181 -14.89 3.04 -7.29
CA GLY A 181 -16.20 2.69 -6.74
C GLY A 181 -17.35 2.97 -7.72
N LYS A 182 -17.33 4.11 -8.42
CA LYS A 182 -18.32 4.43 -9.46
C LYS A 182 -18.26 3.45 -10.62
N SER A 183 -17.07 2.99 -11.00
CA SER A 183 -16.89 2.02 -12.08
C SER A 183 -17.46 0.64 -11.74
N MET A 184 -17.71 0.37 -10.45
CA MET A 184 -18.41 -0.82 -9.96
C MET A 184 -19.93 -0.64 -9.88
N ASN A 185 -20.47 0.52 -10.32
CA ASN A 185 -21.86 0.94 -10.22
C ASN A 185 -22.32 1.30 -8.80
N GLY A 186 -21.40 1.66 -7.90
CA GLY A 186 -21.71 2.16 -6.56
C GLY A 186 -22.06 3.65 -6.56
N ASN A 187 -23.01 4.05 -5.69
CA ASN A 187 -23.23 5.45 -5.33
C ASN A 187 -22.21 5.84 -4.25
N VAL A 188 -21.09 6.44 -4.68
CA VAL A 188 -19.91 6.60 -3.84
C VAL A 188 -20.05 7.75 -2.84
N THR A 189 -19.78 7.44 -1.56
CA THR A 189 -19.68 8.42 -0.46
C THR A 189 -18.27 8.32 0.15
N PRO A 190 -17.40 9.34 -0.01
CA PRO A 190 -16.07 9.36 0.61
C PRO A 190 -16.18 9.53 2.13
N ILE A 191 -15.55 8.61 2.88
CA ILE A 191 -15.49 8.68 4.36
C ILE A 191 -14.10 8.18 4.80
N ALA A 192 -13.51 8.83 5.83
CA ALA A 192 -12.23 8.42 6.43
C ALA A 192 -12.27 6.97 6.95
N TYR A 193 -11.15 6.25 6.85
CA TYR A 193 -11.11 4.82 7.18
C TYR A 193 -11.53 4.53 8.63
N SER A 194 -11.10 5.35 9.58
CA SER A 194 -11.45 5.24 11.00
C SER A 194 -12.96 5.39 11.29
N GLU A 195 -13.72 5.99 10.38
CA GLU A 195 -15.17 6.24 10.56
C GLU A 195 -16.05 5.16 9.92
N VAL A 196 -15.47 4.24 9.12
CA VAL A 196 -16.22 3.26 8.31
C VAL A 196 -17.09 2.35 9.17
N TYR A 197 -16.57 1.81 10.28
CA TYR A 197 -17.35 0.93 11.16
C TYR A 197 -18.60 1.63 11.68
N THR A 198 -18.46 2.84 12.20
CA THR A 198 -19.58 3.64 12.72
C THR A 198 -20.57 4.02 11.61
N ALA A 199 -20.07 4.37 10.43
CA ALA A 199 -20.91 4.72 9.28
C ALA A 199 -21.74 3.52 8.78
N LEU A 200 -21.15 2.31 8.75
CA LEU A 200 -21.86 1.06 8.49
C LEU A 200 -22.90 0.78 9.59
N GLN A 201 -22.49 0.86 10.86
CA GLN A 201 -23.37 0.59 11.99
C GLN A 201 -24.61 1.48 11.99
N THR A 202 -24.46 2.78 11.77
CA THR A 202 -25.56 3.76 11.75
C THR A 202 -26.36 3.74 10.46
N GLY A 203 -25.86 3.11 9.38
CA GLY A 203 -26.50 3.09 8.07
C GLY A 203 -26.29 4.36 7.25
N THR A 204 -25.31 5.19 7.61
CA THR A 204 -24.86 6.32 6.79
C THR A 204 -24.30 5.85 5.44
N ILE A 205 -23.68 4.66 5.44
CA ILE A 205 -23.30 3.89 4.26
C ILE A 205 -23.86 2.47 4.36
N GLU A 206 -24.00 1.81 3.22
CA GLU A 206 -24.55 0.46 3.14
C GLU A 206 -23.49 -0.57 2.80
N ALA A 207 -22.39 -0.12 2.21
CA ALA A 207 -21.28 -0.96 1.79
C ALA A 207 -19.93 -0.24 1.89
N GLN A 208 -18.89 -1.03 1.93
CA GLN A 208 -17.50 -0.62 1.77
C GLN A 208 -16.75 -1.63 0.91
N ASP A 209 -15.57 -1.27 0.39
CA ASP A 209 -14.68 -2.18 -0.29
C ASP A 209 -13.37 -2.32 0.49
N ASN A 210 -12.93 -3.55 0.71
CA ASN A 210 -11.60 -3.88 1.24
C ASN A 210 -11.25 -5.35 0.92
N PRO A 211 -9.98 -5.71 1.01
CA PRO A 211 -9.59 -7.13 1.08
C PRO A 211 -10.15 -7.80 2.34
N LEU A 212 -10.21 -9.12 2.33
CA LEU A 212 -10.72 -9.90 3.47
C LEU A 212 -9.96 -9.64 4.77
N PRO A 213 -8.60 -9.53 4.78
CA PRO A 213 -7.86 -9.18 6.00
C PRO A 213 -8.28 -7.84 6.61
N GLY A 214 -8.50 -6.82 5.78
CA GLY A 214 -8.99 -5.51 6.26
C GLY A 214 -10.41 -5.57 6.82
N THR A 215 -11.32 -6.31 6.15
CA THR A 215 -12.68 -6.55 6.65
C THR A 215 -12.66 -7.26 8.01
N PHE A 216 -11.72 -8.18 8.21
CA PHE A 216 -11.53 -8.91 9.48
C PHE A 216 -10.93 -8.01 10.56
N ALA A 217 -9.80 -7.37 10.31
CA ALA A 217 -9.08 -6.56 11.29
C ALA A 217 -9.92 -5.39 11.82
N MET A 218 -10.71 -4.74 10.93
CA MET A 218 -11.61 -3.64 11.29
C MET A 218 -12.99 -4.10 11.73
N LYS A 219 -13.22 -5.41 11.83
CA LYS A 219 -14.48 -6.03 12.28
C LYS A 219 -15.72 -5.58 11.49
N PHE A 220 -15.57 -5.23 10.22
CA PHE A 220 -16.71 -4.79 9.40
C PHE A 220 -17.78 -5.88 9.25
N TYR A 221 -17.40 -7.15 9.39
CA TYR A 221 -18.33 -8.29 9.39
C TYR A 221 -19.36 -8.25 10.52
N GLU A 222 -19.08 -7.54 11.63
CA GLU A 222 -20.06 -7.39 12.73
C GLU A 222 -21.25 -6.48 12.36
N VAL A 223 -21.04 -5.56 11.40
CA VAL A 223 -22.01 -4.53 11.01
C VAL A 223 -22.49 -4.65 9.55
N THR A 224 -22.14 -5.75 8.90
CA THR A 224 -22.53 -6.09 7.51
C THR A 224 -23.12 -7.50 7.44
N LYS A 225 -23.59 -7.93 6.26
CA LYS A 225 -24.28 -9.22 6.06
C LYS A 225 -23.69 -10.05 4.95
N GLN A 226 -23.06 -9.42 3.96
CA GLN A 226 -22.60 -10.09 2.75
C GLN A 226 -21.20 -9.62 2.38
N ILE A 227 -20.39 -10.55 1.85
CA ILE A 227 -19.17 -10.28 1.11
C ILE A 227 -19.37 -10.81 -0.30
N SER A 228 -19.31 -9.93 -1.31
CA SER A 228 -19.26 -10.31 -2.71
C SER A 228 -17.82 -10.30 -3.20
N LEU A 229 -17.32 -11.46 -3.62
CA LEU A 229 -15.93 -11.70 -4.04
C LEU A 229 -15.69 -11.15 -5.46
N THR A 230 -15.93 -9.85 -5.64
CA THR A 230 -15.73 -9.14 -6.91
C THR A 230 -14.28 -9.12 -7.36
N LYS A 231 -13.34 -9.20 -6.44
CA LYS A 231 -11.87 -9.21 -6.70
C LYS A 231 -11.45 -8.11 -7.68
N HIS A 232 -12.07 -6.94 -7.56
CA HIS A 232 -11.96 -5.87 -8.57
C HIS A 232 -10.62 -5.16 -8.55
N ILE A 233 -9.89 -5.13 -7.43
CA ILE A 233 -8.54 -4.58 -7.33
C ILE A 233 -7.68 -5.56 -6.53
N ILE A 234 -6.53 -5.97 -7.08
CA ILE A 234 -5.44 -6.50 -6.27
C ILE A 234 -4.76 -5.30 -5.63
N ASP A 235 -4.94 -5.14 -4.33
CA ASP A 235 -4.54 -3.95 -3.59
C ASP A 235 -3.05 -4.00 -3.27
N VAL A 236 -2.28 -3.25 -4.05
CA VAL A 236 -0.84 -3.13 -3.90
C VAL A 236 -0.51 -1.87 -3.13
N LYS A 237 0.38 -1.99 -2.17
CA LYS A 237 0.93 -0.89 -1.39
C LYS A 237 2.42 -0.78 -1.61
N LEU A 238 2.91 0.44 -1.66
CA LEU A 238 4.33 0.74 -1.70
C LEU A 238 4.81 1.20 -0.32
N MET A 239 5.82 0.52 0.24
CA MET A 239 6.58 1.04 1.35
C MET A 239 7.46 2.17 0.83
N VAL A 240 7.32 3.36 1.38
CA VAL A 240 7.98 4.57 0.89
C VAL A 240 8.72 5.30 2.01
N ILE A 241 9.76 6.05 1.62
CA ILE A 241 10.52 6.94 2.50
C ILE A 241 10.59 8.33 1.88
N ASN A 242 10.47 9.39 2.68
CA ASN A 242 10.68 10.78 2.23
C ASN A 242 12.04 10.94 1.55
N ASN A 243 12.10 11.67 0.42
CA ASN A 243 13.32 11.81 -0.38
C ASN A 243 14.45 12.50 0.39
N ASP A 244 14.15 13.58 1.10
CA ASP A 244 15.19 14.31 1.84
C ASP A 244 15.81 13.41 2.92
N LYS A 245 14.99 12.61 3.60
CA LYS A 245 15.47 11.63 4.57
C LYS A 245 16.31 10.54 3.90
N TRP A 246 15.84 10.01 2.76
CA TRP A 246 16.55 9.01 1.97
C TRP A 246 17.95 9.48 1.55
N ASP A 247 18.07 10.71 1.12
CA ASP A 247 19.32 11.31 0.65
C ASP A 247 20.33 11.57 1.79
N THR A 248 19.87 11.58 3.06
CA THR A 248 20.80 11.64 4.22
C THR A 248 21.45 10.29 4.53
N LEU A 249 20.92 9.19 4.01
CA LEU A 249 21.41 7.85 4.28
C LEU A 249 22.65 7.53 3.43
N THR A 250 23.63 6.87 4.03
CA THR A 250 24.78 6.34 3.29
C THR A 250 24.35 5.22 2.33
N GLU A 251 25.11 4.95 1.29
CA GLU A 251 24.85 3.85 0.35
C GLU A 251 24.63 2.50 1.06
N GLN A 252 25.39 2.25 2.12
CA GLN A 252 25.23 1.02 2.91
C GLN A 252 23.92 1.01 3.69
N GLN A 253 23.52 2.14 4.27
CA GLN A 253 22.22 2.27 4.95
C GLN A 253 21.05 2.13 3.96
N GLN A 254 21.14 2.74 2.80
CA GLN A 254 20.15 2.58 1.71
C GLN A 254 20.03 1.12 1.26
N LYS A 255 21.13 0.39 1.19
CA LYS A 255 21.11 -1.04 0.87
C LYS A 255 20.38 -1.84 1.94
N TRP A 256 20.67 -1.62 3.23
CA TRP A 256 19.97 -2.30 4.33
C TRP A 256 18.47 -1.99 4.33
N MET A 257 18.10 -0.72 4.07
CA MET A 257 16.70 -0.31 3.95
C MET A 257 15.96 -1.06 2.84
N ARG A 258 16.54 -1.16 1.65
CA ARG A 258 15.94 -1.90 0.53
C ARG A 258 15.83 -3.40 0.81
N GLU A 259 16.87 -4.01 1.39
CA GLU A 259 16.86 -5.43 1.75
C GLU A 259 15.80 -5.73 2.82
N ALA A 260 15.71 -4.90 3.85
CA ALA A 260 14.69 -5.02 4.89
C ALA A 260 13.27 -4.80 4.35
N ALA A 261 13.07 -3.82 3.46
CA ALA A 261 11.78 -3.53 2.85
C ALA A 261 11.29 -4.69 1.97
N GLN A 262 12.18 -5.26 1.15
CA GLN A 262 11.87 -6.43 0.33
C GLN A 262 11.43 -7.61 1.20
N PHE A 263 12.26 -7.97 2.20
CA PHE A 263 11.95 -9.04 3.16
C PHE A 263 10.60 -8.84 3.84
N ALA A 264 10.33 -7.62 4.32
CA ALA A 264 9.11 -7.32 5.05
C ALA A 264 7.88 -7.34 4.14
N CYS A 265 7.97 -6.79 2.93
CA CYS A 265 6.87 -6.77 1.96
C CYS A 265 6.52 -8.18 1.45
N GLU A 266 7.52 -9.04 1.23
CA GLU A 266 7.31 -10.46 0.90
C GLU A 266 6.58 -11.18 2.04
N ALA A 267 7.04 -10.99 3.29
CA ALA A 267 6.41 -11.60 4.45
C ALA A 267 4.97 -11.10 4.69
N GLY A 268 4.72 -9.81 4.45
CA GLY A 268 3.37 -9.23 4.54
C GLY A 268 2.44 -9.76 3.44
N SER A 269 2.93 -9.90 2.21
CA SER A 269 2.17 -10.51 1.11
C SER A 269 1.84 -11.98 1.40
N GLN A 270 2.79 -12.74 1.95
CA GLN A 270 2.55 -14.12 2.37
C GLN A 270 1.48 -14.18 3.47
N THR A 271 1.55 -13.29 4.48
CA THR A 271 0.52 -13.19 5.52
C THR A 271 -0.87 -12.92 4.90
N THR A 272 -0.93 -12.07 3.88
CA THR A 272 -2.17 -11.80 3.13
C THR A 272 -2.74 -13.07 2.48
N TYR A 273 -1.89 -13.83 1.77
CA TYR A 273 -2.32 -15.07 1.08
C TYR A 273 -2.84 -16.11 2.06
N ASP A 274 -2.13 -16.28 3.19
CA ASP A 274 -2.53 -17.23 4.24
C ASP A 274 -3.88 -16.82 4.86
N GLN A 275 -4.05 -15.54 5.18
CA GLN A 275 -5.31 -15.03 5.74
C GLN A 275 -6.47 -15.11 4.74
N GLU A 276 -6.29 -14.77 3.47
CA GLU A 276 -7.37 -14.87 2.48
C GLU A 276 -7.86 -16.31 2.31
N ALA A 277 -6.97 -17.30 2.41
CA ALA A 277 -7.35 -18.71 2.32
C ALA A 277 -8.24 -19.15 3.50
N GLU A 278 -8.03 -18.59 4.69
CA GLU A 278 -8.75 -18.98 5.92
C GLU A 278 -10.01 -18.14 6.15
N LEU A 279 -10.00 -16.85 5.79
CA LEU A 279 -11.04 -15.90 6.17
C LEU A 279 -12.39 -16.15 5.49
N ILE A 280 -12.42 -16.75 4.30
CA ILE A 280 -13.72 -17.12 3.68
C ILE A 280 -14.47 -18.07 4.60
N GLY A 281 -13.81 -19.13 5.09
CA GLY A 281 -14.41 -20.07 6.02
C GLY A 281 -14.84 -19.41 7.34
N PHE A 282 -14.00 -18.51 7.88
CA PHE A 282 -14.36 -17.75 9.06
C PHE A 282 -15.63 -16.92 8.87
N PHE A 283 -15.77 -16.20 7.76
CA PHE A 283 -16.95 -15.37 7.48
C PHE A 283 -18.20 -16.22 7.23
N GLU A 284 -18.08 -17.38 6.58
CA GLU A 284 -19.18 -18.34 6.41
C GLU A 284 -19.65 -18.88 7.78
N ASP A 285 -18.72 -19.30 8.63
CA ASP A 285 -19.02 -19.80 9.99
C ASP A 285 -19.62 -18.70 10.89
N TYR A 286 -19.23 -17.42 10.68
CA TYR A 286 -19.83 -16.28 11.37
C TYR A 286 -21.26 -16.00 10.91
N GLY A 287 -21.69 -16.56 9.78
CA GLY A 287 -23.03 -16.43 9.21
C GLY A 287 -23.17 -15.32 8.16
N MET A 288 -22.06 -14.88 7.56
CA MET A 288 -22.09 -13.97 6.42
C MET A 288 -22.47 -14.69 5.12
N ILE A 289 -23.14 -13.97 4.25
CA ILE A 289 -23.44 -14.44 2.88
C ILE A 289 -22.19 -14.20 2.04
N ILE A 290 -21.60 -15.26 1.51
CA ILE A 290 -20.49 -15.17 0.56
C ILE A 290 -21.04 -15.38 -0.85
N THR A 291 -20.80 -14.41 -1.74
CA THR A 291 -21.22 -14.50 -3.14
C THR A 291 -20.02 -14.50 -4.10
N TYR A 292 -20.17 -15.25 -5.19
CA TYR A 292 -19.19 -15.41 -6.26
C TYR A 292 -19.76 -14.76 -7.54
N PRO A 293 -19.56 -13.46 -7.74
CA PRO A 293 -20.18 -12.70 -8.82
C PRO A 293 -19.59 -13.02 -10.19
N ASP A 294 -20.26 -12.54 -11.23
CA ASP A 294 -19.75 -12.53 -12.60
C ASP A 294 -18.64 -11.44 -12.71
N VAL A 295 -17.41 -11.87 -12.44
CA VAL A 295 -16.21 -10.99 -12.47
C VAL A 295 -16.00 -10.40 -13.88
N GLU A 296 -16.33 -11.14 -14.95
CA GLU A 296 -16.19 -10.64 -16.33
C GLU A 296 -17.17 -9.48 -16.59
N ALA A 297 -18.41 -9.58 -16.09
CA ALA A 297 -19.38 -8.51 -16.19
C ALA A 297 -18.90 -7.25 -15.46
N PHE A 298 -18.33 -7.38 -14.24
CA PHE A 298 -17.74 -6.28 -13.49
C PHE A 298 -16.54 -5.68 -14.22
N GLN A 299 -15.64 -6.49 -14.73
CA GLN A 299 -14.46 -6.02 -15.49
C GLN A 299 -14.87 -5.23 -16.73
N LYS A 300 -15.82 -5.72 -17.50
CA LYS A 300 -16.34 -5.05 -18.69
C LYS A 300 -17.01 -3.73 -18.34
N HIS A 301 -17.84 -3.71 -17.30
CA HIS A 301 -18.53 -2.51 -16.84
C HIS A 301 -17.53 -1.44 -16.39
N SER A 302 -16.58 -1.81 -15.56
CA SER A 302 -15.54 -0.92 -15.07
C SER A 302 -14.69 -0.34 -16.20
N LEU A 303 -14.21 -1.18 -17.13
CA LEU A 303 -13.42 -0.71 -18.28
C LEU A 303 -14.20 0.27 -19.17
N ASN A 304 -15.49 0.02 -19.38
CA ASN A 304 -16.35 0.93 -20.15
C ASN A 304 -16.48 2.28 -19.43
N TYR A 305 -16.74 2.28 -18.11
CA TYR A 305 -16.79 3.50 -17.30
C TYR A 305 -15.51 4.33 -17.45
N TYR A 306 -14.34 3.71 -17.32
CA TYR A 306 -13.05 4.40 -17.46
C TYR A 306 -12.86 5.02 -18.85
N LYS A 307 -13.26 4.32 -19.93
CA LYS A 307 -13.19 4.82 -21.30
C LYS A 307 -14.17 5.96 -21.57
N GLU A 308 -15.43 5.80 -21.20
CA GLU A 308 -16.52 6.77 -21.43
C GLU A 308 -16.28 8.07 -20.68
N ASN A 309 -15.69 8.02 -19.48
CA ASN A 309 -15.35 9.19 -18.68
C ASN A 309 -13.94 9.73 -18.98
N GLY A 310 -13.23 9.16 -19.95
CA GLY A 310 -11.93 9.64 -20.40
C GLY A 310 -10.78 9.45 -19.42
N LEU A 311 -10.97 8.64 -18.36
CA LEU A 311 -9.99 8.40 -17.30
C LEU A 311 -8.72 7.68 -17.81
N THR A 312 -8.85 6.94 -18.92
CA THR A 312 -7.70 6.27 -19.58
C THR A 312 -6.77 7.23 -20.34
N LYS A 313 -7.16 8.50 -20.53
CA LYS A 313 -6.37 9.47 -21.29
C LYS A 313 -5.08 9.88 -20.58
N GLU A 314 -5.09 9.82 -19.24
CA GLU A 314 -3.94 10.18 -18.42
C GLU A 314 -3.00 8.99 -18.14
N TRP A 315 -3.37 7.80 -18.61
CA TRP A 315 -2.55 6.60 -18.43
C TRP A 315 -1.25 6.70 -19.26
N ASN A 316 -0.16 6.28 -18.66
CA ASN A 316 1.06 6.03 -19.41
C ASN A 316 0.91 4.73 -20.20
N MET A 317 0.57 4.84 -21.49
CA MET A 317 0.25 3.69 -22.33
C MET A 317 1.46 2.76 -22.59
N ASP A 318 2.69 3.28 -22.57
CA ASP A 318 3.88 2.43 -22.64
C ASP A 318 3.98 1.55 -21.39
N LEU A 319 3.89 2.16 -20.22
CA LEU A 319 3.89 1.44 -18.94
C LEU A 319 2.73 0.44 -18.88
N TYR A 320 1.52 0.84 -19.30
CA TYR A 320 0.35 -0.04 -19.36
C TYR A 320 0.61 -1.29 -20.21
N ASN A 321 1.15 -1.10 -21.41
CA ASN A 321 1.41 -2.22 -22.33
C ASN A 321 2.48 -3.17 -21.76
N ARG A 322 3.50 -2.62 -21.11
CA ARG A 322 4.55 -3.43 -20.44
C ARG A 322 3.98 -4.22 -19.25
N VAL A 323 3.11 -3.61 -18.43
CA VAL A 323 2.38 -4.32 -17.37
C VAL A 323 1.55 -5.47 -17.97
N GLN A 324 0.76 -5.19 -19.02
CA GLN A 324 -0.11 -6.21 -19.62
C GLN A 324 0.66 -7.34 -20.31
N ALA A 325 1.89 -7.09 -20.75
CA ALA A 325 2.75 -8.11 -21.35
C ALA A 325 3.33 -9.12 -20.34
N LEU A 326 3.21 -8.86 -19.03
CA LEU A 326 3.65 -9.74 -17.96
C LEU A 326 2.57 -10.71 -17.45
N LYS A 327 1.37 -10.71 -18.03
CA LYS A 327 0.25 -11.61 -17.69
C LYS A 327 0.59 -13.07 -17.78
#